data_4043a43b75d79d123e909c5edca4e890
#
_entry.id   4043a43b75d79d123e909c5edca4e890
#
_cell.length_a   1.000
_cell.length_b   1.000
_cell.length_c   1.000
_cell.angle_alpha   90.00
_cell.angle_beta   90.00
_cell.angle_gamma   90.00
#
_symmetry.space_group_name_H-M   'P 1'
#
loop_
_entity.id
_entity.type
_entity.pdbx_description
1 polymer ?
#
loop_
_entity_poly.entity_id
_entity_poly.type
_entity_poly.pdbx_seq_one_letter_code
_entity_poly.pdbx_strand_id
1 'polypeptide(L)'
;VEEILYYLFIATGISLFWLLLTGYHPQGEPTWLRLLIIGLIASLSGVIYFLLRHDLQLAAILSFGLLSLSVLLWLAFPEWNSRGHVFLASFGATQILFLIRIISAVIFEGMSPLAILVSITLFIAEFFVVVLTLYFAYEVIDVMCRIQWRRFFPPFTQSNDYWPKVSIHVPAHSEPPEMVIKTLTALRRLDYPTFEVVMVDDNTDEDELWRPIIDYCHQSGIKVFHLQNYPGFKSGALNFALTQTAPDAEIIAVVDSDYVVEPNFLRETVPYFRSPRVAFVQTPQSFRNSENNLFARYSALAQRFFFEISMRSRNERNAIIFCGTMGLIRKRVLERIGGWDEWCITEDAEASLRILQKGYQSVYINQAYGHGLLPTTFDDSKKQRFRWAFGGMQILKRFWRQLIPWPSNGQKMRLESRQQFGYLMGLSGWLNDLLLLFFTGFLLLTAVAYISDWQLPVRQLAEWILLVPLLAITTGVLRVAWALRQSTGCSWRDGLGAFSAMLAMSLTVARACASALWNDEGTFLRTPKFSVQSDLSRALQAATWETGLGIVLLAAIPLVLNKDNNQEGLLLAVLLAWHALVYLSALRSALIETQPAKIVELSESPESVPS
;
A
#
# COMPACT_ATOMS: atom_id res chain seq x y z
N VAL A 1 -20.28 -28.11 3.46
CA VAL A 1 -19.52 -26.82 3.37
C VAL A 1 -19.19 -26.31 4.76
N GLU A 2 -20.15 -26.28 5.70
CA GLU A 2 -19.96 -25.71 7.03
C GLU A 2 -18.86 -26.41 7.85
N GLU A 3 -18.83 -27.74 7.90
CA GLU A 3 -17.79 -28.49 8.60
C GLU A 3 -16.38 -28.25 8.01
N ILE A 4 -16.30 -28.13 6.68
CA ILE A 4 -15.03 -27.81 6.00
C ILE A 4 -14.58 -26.39 6.38
N LEU A 5 -15.51 -25.44 6.38
CA LEU A 5 -15.23 -24.04 6.74
C LEU A 5 -14.79 -23.92 8.21
N TYR A 6 -15.42 -24.69 9.11
CA TYR A 6 -15.06 -24.73 10.53
C TYR A 6 -13.64 -25.28 10.74
N TYR A 7 -13.29 -26.39 10.05
CA TYR A 7 -11.92 -26.92 10.07
C TYR A 7 -10.90 -25.90 9.55
N LEU A 8 -11.19 -25.27 8.40
CA LEU A 8 -10.27 -24.28 7.80
C LEU A 8 -10.11 -23.02 8.65
N PHE A 9 -11.14 -22.63 9.39
CA PHE A 9 -11.06 -21.55 10.37
C PHE A 9 -10.01 -21.88 11.46
N ILE A 10 -10.06 -23.08 12.03
CA ILE A 10 -9.07 -23.58 12.99
C ILE A 10 -7.66 -23.60 12.36
N ALA A 11 -7.55 -24.17 11.15
CA ALA A 11 -6.28 -24.31 10.44
C ALA A 11 -5.66 -22.93 10.11
N THR A 12 -6.49 -21.95 9.76
CA THR A 12 -6.02 -20.58 9.53
C THR A 12 -5.47 -19.95 10.81
N GLY A 13 -6.12 -20.12 11.94
CA GLY A 13 -5.64 -19.64 13.24
C GLY A 13 -4.30 -20.25 13.61
N ILE A 14 -4.16 -21.58 13.47
CA ILE A 14 -2.91 -22.30 13.78
C ILE A 14 -1.78 -21.89 12.84
N SER A 15 -2.05 -21.82 11.54
CA SER A 15 -1.04 -21.43 10.55
C SER A 15 -0.59 -19.98 10.71
N LEU A 16 -1.51 -19.06 11.07
CA LEU A 16 -1.16 -17.68 11.41
C LEU A 16 -0.27 -17.63 12.65
N PHE A 17 -0.66 -18.34 13.72
CA PHE A 17 0.13 -18.39 14.94
C PHE A 17 1.54 -18.89 14.67
N TRP A 18 1.68 -19.96 13.89
CA TRP A 18 2.97 -20.48 13.44
C TRP A 18 3.79 -19.48 12.63
N LEU A 19 3.14 -18.78 11.69
CA LEU A 19 3.75 -17.72 10.89
C LEU A 19 4.33 -16.61 11.76
N LEU A 20 3.57 -16.13 12.75
CA LEU A 20 3.96 -15.03 13.62
C LEU A 20 5.08 -15.40 14.60
N LEU A 21 5.09 -16.65 15.11
CA LEU A 21 6.10 -17.13 16.06
C LEU A 21 7.47 -17.33 15.45
N THR A 22 7.51 -17.87 14.24
CA THR A 22 8.77 -18.36 13.65
C THR A 22 9.60 -17.30 12.93
N GLY A 23 9.08 -16.08 12.81
CA GLY A 23 9.78 -14.93 12.25
C GLY A 23 10.11 -15.06 10.75
N TYR A 24 10.85 -14.11 10.23
CA TYR A 24 11.34 -14.08 8.86
C TYR A 24 12.57 -14.99 8.71
N HIS A 25 12.49 -16.01 7.85
CA HIS A 25 13.61 -16.89 7.52
C HIS A 25 13.79 -16.94 6.00
N PRO A 26 14.78 -16.22 5.46
CA PRO A 26 15.07 -16.21 4.03
C PRO A 26 15.82 -17.46 3.55
N GLN A 27 16.20 -18.35 4.46
CA GLN A 27 16.93 -19.57 4.11
C GLN A 27 15.99 -20.65 3.55
N GLY A 28 16.51 -21.39 2.57
CA GLY A 28 15.78 -22.50 1.98
C GLY A 28 15.52 -23.63 3.00
N GLU A 29 14.34 -24.20 2.93
CA GLU A 29 13.95 -25.36 3.73
C GLU A 29 14.14 -26.65 2.90
N PRO A 30 14.77 -27.71 3.43
CA PRO A 30 14.82 -29.00 2.75
C PRO A 30 13.41 -29.59 2.60
N THR A 31 13.18 -30.37 1.56
CA THR A 31 11.87 -30.94 1.20
C THR A 31 11.21 -31.69 2.37
N TRP A 32 11.97 -32.50 3.11
CA TRP A 32 11.43 -33.25 4.24
C TRP A 32 10.90 -32.35 5.35
N LEU A 33 11.60 -31.20 5.63
CA LEU A 33 11.19 -30.25 6.65
C LEU A 33 9.90 -29.51 6.23
N ARG A 34 9.77 -29.17 4.95
CA ARG A 34 8.52 -28.57 4.41
C ARG A 34 7.34 -29.49 4.60
N LEU A 35 7.46 -30.76 4.19
CA LEU A 35 6.40 -31.75 4.36
C LEU A 35 6.07 -31.99 5.84
N LEU A 36 7.10 -32.02 6.70
CA LEU A 36 6.91 -32.16 8.14
C LEU A 36 6.10 -30.99 8.72
N ILE A 37 6.45 -29.74 8.40
CA ILE A 37 5.75 -28.55 8.92
C ILE A 37 4.30 -28.51 8.42
N ILE A 38 4.08 -28.70 7.12
CA ILE A 38 2.73 -28.74 6.55
C ILE A 38 1.90 -29.87 7.19
N GLY A 39 2.50 -31.07 7.31
CA GLY A 39 1.86 -32.22 7.92
C GLY A 39 1.52 -32.01 9.40
N LEU A 40 2.42 -31.41 10.17
CA LEU A 40 2.18 -31.08 11.59
C LEU A 40 1.00 -30.11 11.76
N ILE A 41 0.96 -29.03 10.96
CA ILE A 41 -0.13 -28.03 11.03
C ILE A 41 -1.46 -28.66 10.63
N ALA A 42 -1.48 -29.44 9.54
CA ALA A 42 -2.68 -30.15 9.08
C ALA A 42 -3.17 -31.16 10.14
N SER A 43 -2.27 -31.93 10.71
CA SER A 43 -2.59 -32.93 11.75
C SER A 43 -3.08 -32.26 13.04
N LEU A 44 -2.42 -31.20 13.50
CA LEU A 44 -2.85 -30.45 14.69
C LEU A 44 -4.24 -29.85 14.48
N SER A 45 -4.52 -29.30 13.31
CA SER A 45 -5.84 -28.81 12.94
C SER A 45 -6.89 -29.90 12.98
N GLY A 46 -6.56 -31.10 12.48
CA GLY A 46 -7.41 -32.28 12.52
C GLY A 46 -7.69 -32.79 13.93
N VAL A 47 -6.67 -32.81 14.79
CA VAL A 47 -6.83 -33.19 16.21
C VAL A 47 -7.76 -32.23 16.95
N ILE A 48 -7.56 -30.92 16.78
CA ILE A 48 -8.45 -29.91 17.40
C ILE A 48 -9.87 -30.03 16.87
N TYR A 49 -10.04 -30.19 15.55
CA TYR A 49 -11.35 -30.43 14.94
C TYR A 49 -12.02 -31.68 15.52
N PHE A 50 -11.28 -32.80 15.61
CA PHE A 50 -11.80 -34.05 16.21
C PHE A 50 -12.23 -33.87 17.66
N LEU A 51 -11.45 -33.18 18.48
CA LEU A 51 -11.78 -32.92 19.88
C LEU A 51 -13.08 -32.10 20.02
N LEU A 52 -13.39 -31.22 19.06
CA LEU A 52 -14.55 -30.36 19.10
C LEU A 52 -15.81 -30.98 18.44
N ARG A 53 -15.63 -31.84 17.43
CA ARG A 53 -16.74 -32.39 16.62
C ARG A 53 -16.90 -33.90 16.75
N HIS A 54 -15.93 -34.61 17.36
CA HIS A 54 -15.90 -36.06 17.56
C HIS A 54 -16.00 -36.89 16.27
N ASP A 55 -15.63 -36.32 15.12
CA ASP A 55 -15.61 -37.01 13.83
C ASP A 55 -14.17 -37.21 13.35
N LEU A 56 -13.59 -38.38 13.64
CA LEU A 56 -12.22 -38.71 13.30
C LEU A 56 -12.04 -38.92 11.79
N GLN A 57 -13.05 -39.51 11.12
CA GLN A 57 -12.95 -39.78 9.69
C GLN A 57 -12.93 -38.48 8.90
N LEU A 58 -13.83 -37.55 9.20
CA LEU A 58 -13.88 -36.23 8.57
C LEU A 58 -12.63 -35.42 8.90
N ALA A 59 -12.15 -35.44 10.16
CA ALA A 59 -10.90 -34.77 10.55
C ALA A 59 -9.71 -35.25 9.72
N ALA A 60 -9.58 -36.55 9.48
CA ALA A 60 -8.51 -37.12 8.67
C ALA A 60 -8.61 -36.69 7.19
N ILE A 61 -9.82 -36.74 6.62
CA ILE A 61 -10.08 -36.29 5.23
C ILE A 61 -9.73 -34.82 5.05
N LEU A 62 -10.13 -33.95 5.98
CA LEU A 62 -9.87 -32.51 5.90
C LEU A 62 -8.39 -32.18 6.09
N SER A 63 -7.70 -32.90 6.99
CA SER A 63 -6.25 -32.77 7.17
C SER A 63 -5.48 -33.17 5.93
N PHE A 64 -5.88 -34.27 5.27
CA PHE A 64 -5.31 -34.68 3.98
C PHE A 64 -5.61 -33.65 2.88
N GLY A 65 -6.81 -33.07 2.87
CA GLY A 65 -7.19 -32.00 1.94
C GLY A 65 -6.32 -30.76 2.10
N LEU A 66 -6.06 -30.30 3.33
CA LEU A 66 -5.18 -29.16 3.59
C LEU A 66 -3.73 -29.45 3.21
N LEU A 67 -3.22 -30.66 3.53
CA LEU A 67 -1.90 -31.10 3.09
C LEU A 67 -1.78 -31.05 1.57
N SER A 68 -2.75 -31.63 0.86
CA SER A 68 -2.78 -31.66 -0.61
C SER A 68 -2.81 -30.26 -1.21
N LEU A 69 -3.66 -29.37 -0.71
CA LEU A 69 -3.75 -27.99 -1.17
C LEU A 69 -2.45 -27.21 -0.91
N SER A 70 -1.81 -27.43 0.23
CA SER A 70 -0.52 -26.81 0.57
C SER A 70 0.60 -27.29 -0.34
N VAL A 71 0.59 -28.58 -0.72
CA VAL A 71 1.54 -29.16 -1.70
C VAL A 71 1.29 -28.60 -3.10
N LEU A 72 0.03 -28.44 -3.52
CA LEU A 72 -0.30 -27.79 -4.81
C LEU A 72 0.18 -26.34 -4.85
N LEU A 73 0.03 -25.59 -3.76
CA LEU A 73 0.58 -24.23 -3.67
C LEU A 73 2.12 -24.25 -3.69
N TRP A 74 2.75 -25.24 -3.08
CA TRP A 74 4.21 -25.39 -3.19
C TRP A 74 4.66 -25.64 -4.64
N LEU A 75 3.96 -26.48 -5.39
CA LEU A 75 4.25 -26.69 -6.82
C LEU A 75 4.05 -25.42 -7.65
N ALA A 76 3.04 -24.59 -7.30
CA ALA A 76 2.75 -23.34 -7.99
C ALA A 76 3.73 -22.21 -7.63
N PHE A 77 4.19 -22.15 -6.37
CA PHE A 77 5.08 -21.14 -5.81
C PHE A 77 6.27 -21.77 -5.09
N PRO A 78 7.17 -22.46 -5.81
CA PRO A 78 8.30 -23.17 -5.20
C PRO A 78 9.28 -22.24 -4.48
N GLU A 79 9.25 -20.95 -4.80
CA GLU A 79 10.05 -19.90 -4.20
C GLU A 79 9.62 -19.50 -2.79
N TRP A 80 8.53 -20.03 -2.23
CA TRP A 80 8.08 -19.78 -0.87
C TRP A 80 8.49 -20.90 0.09
N ASN A 81 8.49 -20.59 1.38
CA ASN A 81 8.66 -21.57 2.45
C ASN A 81 7.32 -22.25 2.83
N SER A 82 7.39 -23.32 3.61
CA SER A 82 6.23 -24.10 4.05
C SER A 82 5.16 -23.28 4.78
N ARG A 83 5.56 -22.25 5.51
CA ARG A 83 4.65 -21.38 6.29
C ARG A 83 3.74 -20.58 5.39
N GLY A 84 4.31 -20.00 4.33
CA GLY A 84 3.54 -19.29 3.32
C GLY A 84 2.54 -20.20 2.61
N HIS A 85 2.94 -21.43 2.28
CA HIS A 85 2.07 -22.39 1.61
C HIS A 85 0.86 -22.77 2.49
N VAL A 86 1.10 -23.19 3.75
CA VAL A 86 0.01 -23.67 4.60
C VAL A 86 -0.91 -22.52 5.05
N PHE A 87 -0.35 -21.34 5.31
CA PHE A 87 -1.17 -20.18 5.65
C PHE A 87 -2.06 -19.76 4.48
N LEU A 88 -1.51 -19.63 3.27
CA LEU A 88 -2.31 -19.20 2.11
C LEU A 88 -3.29 -20.31 1.66
N ALA A 89 -2.95 -21.59 1.87
CA ALA A 89 -3.86 -22.72 1.63
C ALA A 89 -5.09 -22.65 2.54
N SER A 90 -4.87 -22.56 3.85
CA SER A 90 -5.96 -22.52 4.83
C SER A 90 -6.77 -21.23 4.73
N PHE A 91 -6.12 -20.06 4.73
CA PHE A 91 -6.77 -18.76 4.65
C PHE A 91 -7.52 -18.57 3.32
N GLY A 92 -6.86 -18.91 2.19
CA GLY A 92 -7.47 -18.77 0.86
C GLY A 92 -8.69 -19.69 0.69
N ALA A 93 -8.57 -20.96 1.13
CA ALA A 93 -9.70 -21.87 1.10
C ALA A 93 -10.85 -21.41 2.01
N THR A 94 -10.55 -20.85 3.19
CA THR A 94 -11.56 -20.26 4.09
C THR A 94 -12.35 -19.17 3.38
N GLN A 95 -11.66 -18.21 2.74
CA GLN A 95 -12.29 -17.08 2.05
C GLN A 95 -13.11 -17.53 0.83
N ILE A 96 -12.60 -18.48 0.04
CA ILE A 96 -13.29 -18.99 -1.15
C ILE A 96 -14.56 -19.76 -0.74
N LEU A 97 -14.46 -20.65 0.26
CA LEU A 97 -15.62 -21.41 0.73
C LEU A 97 -16.67 -20.52 1.41
N PHE A 98 -16.24 -19.45 2.06
CA PHE A 98 -17.15 -18.42 2.58
C PHE A 98 -17.98 -17.80 1.45
N LEU A 99 -17.36 -17.39 0.34
CA LEU A 99 -18.09 -16.88 -0.84
C LEU A 99 -19.03 -17.95 -1.43
N ILE A 100 -18.58 -19.19 -1.55
CA ILE A 100 -19.43 -20.30 -2.03
C ILE A 100 -20.64 -20.51 -1.11
N ARG A 101 -20.47 -20.40 0.20
CA ARG A 101 -21.58 -20.53 1.16
C ARG A 101 -22.58 -19.38 1.03
N ILE A 102 -22.11 -18.15 0.87
CA ILE A 102 -22.98 -16.99 0.66
C ILE A 102 -23.82 -17.16 -0.61
N ILE A 103 -23.17 -17.42 -1.75
CA ILE A 103 -23.89 -17.52 -3.02
C ILE A 103 -24.83 -18.72 -3.05
N SER A 104 -24.47 -19.86 -2.42
CA SER A 104 -25.36 -21.01 -2.32
C SER A 104 -26.64 -20.68 -1.55
N ALA A 105 -26.55 -19.88 -0.49
CA ALA A 105 -27.72 -19.43 0.26
C ALA A 105 -28.67 -18.54 -0.58
N VAL A 106 -28.10 -17.74 -1.49
CA VAL A 106 -28.90 -16.89 -2.40
C VAL A 106 -29.60 -17.71 -3.49
N ILE A 107 -28.92 -18.74 -4.04
CA ILE A 107 -29.44 -19.50 -5.20
C ILE A 107 -30.48 -20.55 -4.79
N PHE A 108 -30.24 -21.30 -3.70
CA PHE A 108 -31.01 -22.51 -3.38
C PHE A 108 -32.18 -22.30 -2.41
N GLU A 109 -32.36 -21.10 -1.89
CA GLU A 109 -33.41 -20.82 -0.92
C GLU A 109 -34.37 -19.77 -1.49
N GLY A 110 -35.66 -20.13 -1.60
CA GLY A 110 -36.71 -19.27 -2.18
C GLY A 110 -36.79 -17.91 -1.49
N MET A 111 -36.50 -16.84 -2.22
CA MET A 111 -36.44 -15.47 -1.75
C MET A 111 -37.31 -14.55 -2.61
N SER A 112 -37.78 -13.44 -2.03
CA SER A 112 -38.42 -12.40 -2.83
C SER A 112 -37.46 -11.77 -3.84
N PRO A 113 -37.93 -11.21 -4.98
CA PRO A 113 -37.07 -10.56 -5.97
C PRO A 113 -36.19 -9.45 -5.39
N LEU A 114 -36.73 -8.67 -4.45
CA LEU A 114 -35.97 -7.61 -3.77
C LEU A 114 -34.86 -8.20 -2.89
N ALA A 115 -35.13 -9.27 -2.16
CA ALA A 115 -34.13 -9.93 -1.33
C ALA A 115 -33.02 -10.55 -2.17
N ILE A 116 -33.34 -11.12 -3.33
CA ILE A 116 -32.33 -11.61 -4.30
C ILE A 116 -31.45 -10.45 -4.77
N LEU A 117 -32.04 -9.33 -5.21
CA LEU A 117 -31.27 -8.17 -5.69
C LEU A 117 -30.31 -7.62 -4.62
N VAL A 118 -30.79 -7.41 -3.41
CA VAL A 118 -29.96 -6.92 -2.30
C VAL A 118 -28.85 -7.91 -1.97
N SER A 119 -29.17 -9.21 -1.86
CA SER A 119 -28.20 -10.25 -1.54
C SER A 119 -27.13 -10.41 -2.62
N ILE A 120 -27.47 -10.29 -3.91
CA ILE A 120 -26.50 -10.30 -5.02
C ILE A 120 -25.61 -9.04 -4.94
N THR A 121 -26.15 -7.88 -4.62
CA THR A 121 -25.35 -6.65 -4.48
C THR A 121 -24.33 -6.79 -3.36
N LEU A 122 -24.74 -7.31 -2.21
CA LEU A 122 -23.85 -7.60 -1.09
C LEU A 122 -22.82 -8.66 -1.44
N PHE A 123 -23.21 -9.73 -2.15
CA PHE A 123 -22.28 -10.76 -2.62
C PHE A 123 -21.22 -10.20 -3.56
N ILE A 124 -21.59 -9.31 -4.50
CA ILE A 124 -20.62 -8.67 -5.40
C ILE A 124 -19.64 -7.81 -4.59
N ALA A 125 -20.13 -7.02 -3.64
CA ALA A 125 -19.26 -6.22 -2.78
C ALA A 125 -18.30 -7.11 -1.96
N GLU A 126 -18.82 -8.17 -1.35
CA GLU A 126 -18.03 -9.14 -0.57
C GLU A 126 -17.01 -9.89 -1.43
N PHE A 127 -17.38 -10.26 -2.65
CA PHE A 127 -16.45 -10.85 -3.61
C PHE A 127 -15.22 -9.96 -3.84
N PHE A 128 -15.42 -8.66 -4.04
CA PHE A 128 -14.30 -7.74 -4.20
C PHE A 128 -13.48 -7.60 -2.90
N VAL A 129 -14.12 -7.53 -1.73
CA VAL A 129 -13.41 -7.51 -0.43
C VAL A 129 -12.54 -8.75 -0.28
N VAL A 130 -13.07 -9.94 -0.57
CA VAL A 130 -12.31 -11.20 -0.48
C VAL A 130 -11.14 -11.22 -1.47
N VAL A 131 -11.35 -10.80 -2.72
CA VAL A 131 -10.28 -10.74 -3.73
C VAL A 131 -9.16 -9.80 -3.28
N LEU A 132 -9.48 -8.62 -2.78
CA LEU A 132 -8.49 -7.66 -2.29
C LEU A 132 -7.80 -8.18 -1.02
N THR A 133 -8.54 -8.78 -0.10
CA THR A 133 -7.99 -9.39 1.13
C THR A 133 -6.99 -10.51 0.81
N LEU A 134 -7.31 -11.37 -0.16
CA LEU A 134 -6.40 -12.41 -0.64
C LEU A 134 -5.16 -11.83 -1.33
N TYR A 135 -5.33 -10.77 -2.10
CA TYR A 135 -4.20 -10.08 -2.73
C TYR A 135 -3.24 -9.47 -1.70
N PHE A 136 -3.76 -8.76 -0.70
CA PHE A 136 -2.92 -8.22 0.38
C PHE A 136 -2.25 -9.33 1.21
N ALA A 137 -2.93 -10.44 1.44
CA ALA A 137 -2.33 -11.61 2.07
C ALA A 137 -1.18 -12.17 1.19
N TYR A 138 -1.44 -12.28 -0.11
CA TYR A 138 -0.45 -12.73 -1.09
C TYR A 138 0.79 -11.82 -1.10
N GLU A 139 0.67 -10.47 -1.16
CA GLU A 139 1.83 -9.57 -1.15
C GLU A 139 2.71 -9.76 0.10
N VAL A 140 2.08 -9.90 1.28
CA VAL A 140 2.83 -10.13 2.53
C VAL A 140 3.54 -11.47 2.48
N ILE A 141 2.86 -12.55 2.11
CA ILE A 141 3.46 -13.90 2.03
C ILE A 141 4.53 -13.94 0.94
N ASP A 142 4.29 -13.31 -0.21
CA ASP A 142 5.23 -13.26 -1.34
C ASP A 142 6.59 -12.64 -0.96
N VAL A 143 6.61 -11.70 -0.01
CA VAL A 143 7.86 -11.10 0.47
C VAL A 143 8.40 -11.83 1.71
N MET A 144 7.56 -12.07 2.70
CA MET A 144 7.99 -12.54 4.01
C MET A 144 8.28 -14.04 4.05
N CYS A 145 7.70 -14.80 3.13
CA CYS A 145 7.93 -16.25 3.01
C CYS A 145 8.80 -16.63 1.81
N ARG A 146 9.29 -15.65 1.05
CA ARG A 146 10.12 -15.88 -0.13
C ARG A 146 11.54 -16.27 0.25
N ILE A 147 12.03 -17.36 -0.34
CA ILE A 147 13.39 -17.90 -0.15
C ILE A 147 14.28 -17.73 -1.38
N GLN A 148 13.69 -17.44 -2.54
CA GLN A 148 14.40 -17.22 -3.79
C GLN A 148 13.81 -16.05 -4.54
N TRP A 149 14.68 -15.08 -4.89
CA TRP A 149 14.32 -13.88 -5.64
C TRP A 149 14.84 -14.02 -7.07
N ARG A 150 13.95 -13.86 -8.05
CA ARG A 150 14.31 -13.86 -9.48
C ARG A 150 14.78 -12.48 -9.94
N ARG A 151 14.28 -11.44 -9.28
CA ARG A 151 14.58 -10.03 -9.57
C ARG A 151 15.10 -9.35 -8.29
N PHE A 152 16.33 -9.66 -7.95
CA PHE A 152 17.05 -9.04 -6.84
C PHE A 152 18.10 -8.07 -7.39
N PHE A 153 17.97 -6.81 -7.03
CA PHE A 153 18.85 -5.73 -7.46
C PHE A 153 19.45 -5.04 -6.22
N PRO A 154 20.64 -5.45 -5.76
CA PRO A 154 21.34 -4.78 -4.67
C PRO A 154 21.92 -3.45 -5.14
N PRO A 155 22.35 -2.54 -4.24
CA PRO A 155 23.20 -1.42 -4.58
C PRO A 155 24.40 -1.86 -5.43
N PHE A 156 24.74 -1.09 -6.47
CA PHE A 156 25.86 -1.44 -7.32
C PHE A 156 27.17 -0.92 -6.70
N THR A 157 27.97 -1.82 -6.12
CA THR A 157 29.20 -1.47 -5.39
C THR A 157 30.49 -1.86 -6.12
N GLN A 158 30.36 -2.52 -7.28
CA GLN A 158 31.53 -2.94 -8.07
C GLN A 158 32.14 -1.78 -8.87
N SER A 159 33.36 -1.94 -9.36
CA SER A 159 33.98 -0.99 -10.29
C SER A 159 33.11 -0.84 -11.54
N ASN A 160 32.88 0.39 -11.96
CA ASN A 160 32.01 0.73 -13.08
C ASN A 160 32.76 1.60 -14.10
N ASP A 161 32.57 1.32 -15.38
CA ASP A 161 33.08 2.08 -16.52
C ASP A 161 31.96 2.77 -17.32
N TYR A 162 30.74 2.67 -16.85
CA TYR A 162 29.53 3.24 -17.48
C TYR A 162 29.05 4.46 -16.70
N TRP A 163 29.33 5.66 -17.24
CA TRP A 163 29.05 6.95 -16.62
C TRP A 163 28.25 7.88 -17.55
N PRO A 164 27.05 7.50 -17.97
CA PRO A 164 26.21 8.36 -18.82
C PRO A 164 25.84 9.63 -18.06
N LYS A 165 25.71 10.74 -18.78
CA LYS A 165 25.28 12.00 -18.18
C LYS A 165 23.86 11.90 -17.64
N VAL A 166 23.65 12.35 -16.41
CA VAL A 166 22.38 12.41 -15.71
C VAL A 166 21.90 13.85 -15.62
N SER A 167 20.65 14.12 -15.98
CA SER A 167 19.97 15.39 -15.70
C SER A 167 19.03 15.20 -14.51
N ILE A 168 19.23 15.94 -13.42
CA ILE A 168 18.43 15.87 -12.20
C ILE A 168 17.40 16.97 -12.24
N HIS A 169 16.12 16.61 -12.30
CA HIS A 169 15.01 17.55 -12.32
C HIS A 169 14.49 17.76 -10.90
N VAL A 170 14.42 19.01 -10.47
CA VAL A 170 13.96 19.43 -9.14
C VAL A 170 12.80 20.41 -9.31
N PRO A 171 11.54 19.92 -9.34
CA PRO A 171 10.37 20.80 -9.34
C PRO A 171 10.11 21.33 -7.93
N ALA A 172 9.76 22.63 -7.81
CA ALA A 172 9.30 23.26 -6.58
C ALA A 172 8.10 24.17 -6.86
N HIS A 173 7.23 24.35 -5.89
CA HIS A 173 6.09 25.27 -5.95
C HIS A 173 5.81 25.84 -4.57
N SER A 174 5.99 27.16 -4.40
CA SER A 174 5.76 27.89 -3.14
C SER A 174 6.45 27.23 -1.93
N GLU A 175 7.68 26.74 -2.10
CA GLU A 175 8.42 26.05 -1.03
C GLU A 175 9.38 26.99 -0.32
N PRO A 176 9.63 26.82 0.99
CA PRO A 176 10.60 27.63 1.73
C PRO A 176 12.02 27.52 1.14
N PRO A 177 12.70 28.64 0.94
CA PRO A 177 14.02 28.68 0.29
C PRO A 177 15.06 27.80 0.97
N GLU A 178 15.10 27.79 2.29
CA GLU A 178 16.10 27.04 3.06
C GLU A 178 15.99 25.54 2.80
N MET A 179 14.77 25.05 2.60
CA MET A 179 14.51 23.63 2.30
C MET A 179 15.02 23.28 0.91
N VAL A 180 14.66 24.07 -0.10
CA VAL A 180 15.08 23.86 -1.48
C VAL A 180 16.59 23.96 -1.61
N ILE A 181 17.21 24.99 -1.01
CA ILE A 181 18.66 25.20 -0.99
C ILE A 181 19.37 24.02 -0.33
N LYS A 182 18.81 23.45 0.74
CA LYS A 182 19.35 22.24 1.38
C LYS A 182 19.37 21.06 0.43
N THR A 183 18.30 20.86 -0.34
CA THR A 183 18.22 19.81 -1.39
C THR A 183 19.25 20.06 -2.47
N LEU A 184 19.33 21.27 -3.02
CA LEU A 184 20.30 21.63 -4.08
C LEU A 184 21.74 21.48 -3.59
N THR A 185 22.01 21.84 -2.33
CA THR A 185 23.33 21.66 -1.71
C THR A 185 23.71 20.18 -1.60
N ALA A 186 22.76 19.31 -1.25
CA ALA A 186 22.99 17.87 -1.20
C ALA A 186 23.27 17.30 -2.61
N LEU A 187 22.52 17.72 -3.62
CA LEU A 187 22.72 17.30 -5.01
C LEU A 187 24.10 17.68 -5.55
N ARG A 188 24.67 18.83 -5.19
CA ARG A 188 26.03 19.23 -5.58
C ARG A 188 27.13 18.35 -4.97
N ARG A 189 26.82 17.55 -3.95
CA ARG A 189 27.76 16.65 -3.26
C ARG A 189 27.69 15.22 -3.78
N LEU A 190 26.92 14.96 -4.84
CA LEU A 190 26.84 13.62 -5.43
C LEU A 190 28.19 13.16 -5.95
N ASP A 191 28.55 11.94 -5.59
CA ASP A 191 29.77 11.25 -6.08
C ASP A 191 29.47 10.62 -7.45
N TYR A 192 29.40 11.48 -8.48
CA TYR A 192 29.13 11.08 -9.84
C TYR A 192 29.80 12.06 -10.83
N PRO A 193 30.52 11.57 -11.88
CA PRO A 193 31.38 12.43 -12.67
C PRO A 193 30.65 13.39 -13.60
N THR A 194 29.45 13.02 -14.08
CA THR A 194 28.82 13.76 -15.18
C THR A 194 27.31 13.91 -14.93
N PHE A 195 26.90 15.03 -14.37
CA PHE A 195 25.48 15.35 -14.17
C PHE A 195 25.23 16.85 -14.28
N GLU A 196 23.98 17.21 -14.43
CA GLU A 196 23.46 18.57 -14.27
C GLU A 196 22.25 18.57 -13.35
N VAL A 197 21.94 19.71 -12.75
CA VAL A 197 20.72 19.94 -12.01
C VAL A 197 19.90 21.00 -12.74
N VAL A 198 18.62 20.69 -12.98
CA VAL A 198 17.63 21.59 -13.58
C VAL A 198 16.56 21.84 -12.53
N MET A 199 16.62 23.01 -11.91
CA MET A 199 15.63 23.50 -10.94
C MET A 199 14.53 24.23 -11.68
N VAL A 200 13.28 23.88 -11.41
CA VAL A 200 12.10 24.57 -11.97
C VAL A 200 11.18 24.97 -10.84
N ASP A 201 11.03 26.27 -10.66
CA ASP A 201 10.03 26.83 -9.78
C ASP A 201 8.73 27.04 -10.57
N ASP A 202 7.67 26.36 -10.10
CA ASP A 202 6.39 26.24 -10.78
C ASP A 202 5.36 27.22 -10.18
N ASN A 203 5.19 28.38 -10.82
CA ASN A 203 4.13 29.33 -10.48
C ASN A 203 4.13 29.78 -9.01
N THR A 204 5.28 30.06 -8.44
CA THR A 204 5.38 30.69 -7.11
C THR A 204 5.20 32.20 -7.25
N ASP A 205 4.18 32.76 -6.61
CA ASP A 205 3.86 34.20 -6.71
C ASP A 205 4.73 35.04 -5.76
N GLU A 206 5.06 34.52 -4.55
CA GLU A 206 5.75 35.24 -3.51
C GLU A 206 7.26 35.35 -3.79
N ASP A 207 7.74 36.58 -4.08
CA ASP A 207 9.15 36.90 -4.34
C ASP A 207 10.10 36.37 -3.25
N GLU A 208 9.68 36.38 -2.01
CA GLU A 208 10.46 35.93 -0.85
C GLU A 208 10.72 34.42 -0.86
N LEU A 209 9.90 33.67 -1.59
CA LEU A 209 10.05 32.21 -1.69
C LEU A 209 10.95 31.81 -2.88
N TRP A 210 10.76 32.40 -4.07
CA TRP A 210 11.49 31.94 -5.23
C TRP A 210 12.81 32.69 -5.49
N ARG A 211 12.92 34.00 -5.19
CA ARG A 211 14.14 34.79 -5.48
C ARG A 211 15.38 34.25 -4.78
N PRO A 212 15.37 33.91 -3.47
CA PRO A 212 16.55 33.37 -2.81
C PRO A 212 17.02 32.05 -3.43
N ILE A 213 16.09 31.23 -3.97
CA ILE A 213 16.43 29.98 -4.66
C ILE A 213 17.14 30.27 -5.97
N ILE A 214 16.65 31.24 -6.75
CA ILE A 214 17.27 31.64 -8.03
C ILE A 214 18.68 32.20 -7.78
N ASP A 215 18.82 33.10 -6.79
CA ASP A 215 20.11 33.69 -6.43
C ASP A 215 21.12 32.62 -6.03
N TYR A 216 20.71 31.64 -5.23
CA TYR A 216 21.55 30.50 -4.88
C TYR A 216 21.95 29.66 -6.11
N CYS A 217 21.01 29.40 -7.01
CA CYS A 217 21.28 28.65 -8.23
C CYS A 217 22.29 29.35 -9.13
N HIS A 218 22.14 30.65 -9.35
CA HIS A 218 23.10 31.43 -10.14
C HIS A 218 24.50 31.40 -9.53
N GLN A 219 24.63 31.60 -8.20
CA GLN A 219 25.92 31.51 -7.51
C GLN A 219 26.55 30.12 -7.58
N SER A 220 25.70 29.09 -7.66
CA SER A 220 26.12 27.69 -7.64
C SER A 220 26.28 27.06 -9.04
N GLY A 221 25.98 27.77 -10.12
CA GLY A 221 26.01 27.27 -11.48
C GLY A 221 24.93 26.22 -11.79
N ILE A 222 23.83 26.24 -11.07
CA ILE A 222 22.69 25.36 -11.28
C ILE A 222 21.75 26.01 -12.32
N LYS A 223 21.27 25.23 -13.30
CA LYS A 223 20.22 25.71 -14.23
C LYS A 223 18.92 25.92 -13.46
N VAL A 224 18.36 27.12 -13.54
CA VAL A 224 17.14 27.48 -12.83
C VAL A 224 16.18 28.23 -13.75
N PHE A 225 14.88 27.92 -13.57
CA PHE A 225 13.78 28.54 -14.30
C PHE A 225 12.64 28.85 -13.34
N HIS A 226 12.12 30.07 -13.42
CA HIS A 226 10.91 30.48 -12.70
C HIS A 226 9.79 30.61 -13.74
N LEU A 227 8.78 29.76 -13.62
CA LEU A 227 7.64 29.72 -14.53
C LEU A 227 6.49 30.56 -13.94
N GLN A 228 5.80 31.32 -14.80
CA GLN A 228 4.61 32.09 -14.41
C GLN A 228 3.44 31.73 -15.32
N ASN A 229 2.27 31.46 -14.74
CA ASN A 229 1.08 31.04 -15.44
C ASN A 229 1.31 29.80 -16.36
N TYR A 230 2.20 28.91 -15.94
CA TYR A 230 2.52 27.70 -16.69
C TYR A 230 1.54 26.59 -16.31
N PRO A 231 0.94 25.89 -17.30
CA PRO A 231 -0.05 24.84 -17.03
C PRO A 231 0.58 23.53 -16.55
N GLY A 232 -0.24 22.64 -16.01
CA GLY A 232 0.13 21.24 -15.79
C GLY A 232 0.74 20.91 -14.43
N PHE A 233 0.83 21.89 -13.50
CA PHE A 233 1.38 21.67 -12.16
C PHE A 233 2.77 20.98 -12.20
N LYS A 234 3.04 20.04 -11.30
CA LYS A 234 4.30 19.29 -11.26
C LYS A 234 4.64 18.60 -12.59
N SER A 235 3.65 18.05 -13.30
CA SER A 235 3.84 17.42 -14.62
C SER A 235 4.32 18.44 -15.64
N GLY A 236 3.72 19.63 -15.66
CA GLY A 236 4.13 20.74 -16.53
C GLY A 236 5.55 21.18 -16.25
N ALA A 237 5.91 21.39 -14.97
CA ALA A 237 7.26 21.75 -14.57
C ALA A 237 8.29 20.67 -14.98
N LEU A 238 7.97 19.39 -14.82
CA LEU A 238 8.85 18.27 -15.24
C LEU A 238 8.96 18.16 -16.76
N ASN A 239 7.87 18.42 -17.51
CA ASN A 239 7.92 18.51 -18.98
C ASN A 239 8.77 19.68 -19.44
N PHE A 240 8.65 20.83 -18.80
CA PHE A 240 9.52 21.97 -19.07
C PHE A 240 11.00 21.62 -18.78
N ALA A 241 11.30 21.04 -17.62
CA ALA A 241 12.66 20.58 -17.29
C ALA A 241 13.21 19.61 -18.33
N LEU A 242 12.38 18.73 -18.88
CA LEU A 242 12.77 17.81 -19.96
C LEU A 242 13.21 18.56 -21.21
N THR A 243 12.56 19.68 -21.58
CA THR A 243 12.98 20.51 -22.73
C THR A 243 14.30 21.25 -22.47
N GLN A 244 14.65 21.53 -21.22
CA GLN A 244 15.87 22.22 -20.80
C GLN A 244 17.04 21.26 -20.51
N THR A 245 16.79 19.96 -20.59
CA THR A 245 17.76 18.88 -20.35
C THR A 245 18.87 18.93 -21.42
N ALA A 246 20.12 18.80 -20.98
CA ALA A 246 21.26 18.73 -21.88
C ALA A 246 21.07 17.66 -22.96
N PRO A 247 21.41 17.95 -24.24
CA PRO A 247 21.19 16.99 -25.33
C PRO A 247 21.93 15.66 -25.12
N ASP A 248 23.09 15.69 -24.48
CA ASP A 248 23.95 14.55 -24.18
C ASP A 248 23.54 13.79 -22.89
N ALA A 249 22.52 14.26 -22.16
CA ALA A 249 22.00 13.52 -21.02
C ALA A 249 21.22 12.29 -21.48
N GLU A 250 21.54 11.12 -20.91
CA GLU A 250 20.88 9.85 -21.23
C GLU A 250 19.81 9.45 -20.20
N ILE A 251 19.95 9.95 -18.97
CA ILE A 251 19.12 9.57 -17.83
C ILE A 251 18.56 10.83 -17.18
N ILE A 252 17.28 10.78 -16.81
CA ILE A 252 16.62 11.78 -16.00
C ILE A 252 16.48 11.21 -14.58
N ALA A 253 16.94 11.94 -13.57
CA ALA A 253 16.61 11.68 -12.17
C ALA A 253 15.58 12.70 -11.70
N VAL A 254 14.55 12.27 -10.97
CA VAL A 254 13.56 13.17 -10.36
C VAL A 254 13.79 13.18 -8.85
N VAL A 255 13.96 14.38 -8.31
CA VAL A 255 14.17 14.61 -6.88
C VAL A 255 13.26 15.75 -6.42
N ASP A 256 12.35 15.48 -5.50
CA ASP A 256 11.49 16.52 -4.92
C ASP A 256 12.32 17.53 -4.12
N SER A 257 11.87 18.77 -4.08
CA SER A 257 12.56 19.93 -3.50
C SER A 257 12.84 19.85 -2.00
N ASP A 258 12.35 18.82 -1.33
CA ASP A 258 12.53 18.59 0.11
C ASP A 258 13.47 17.41 0.45
N TYR A 259 14.11 16.78 -0.54
CA TYR A 259 14.95 15.60 -0.31
C TYR A 259 16.42 15.96 -0.09
N VAL A 260 17.01 15.45 0.98
CA VAL A 260 18.45 15.41 1.18
C VAL A 260 18.94 14.07 0.63
N VAL A 261 19.74 14.13 -0.43
CA VAL A 261 20.19 12.97 -1.20
C VAL A 261 21.58 12.54 -0.73
N GLU A 262 21.79 11.23 -0.62
CA GLU A 262 23.09 10.65 -0.28
C GLU A 262 24.08 10.72 -1.48
N PRO A 263 25.37 10.94 -1.21
CA PRO A 263 26.37 11.12 -2.28
C PRO A 263 26.47 9.95 -3.27
N ASN A 264 26.24 8.72 -2.83
CA ASN A 264 26.36 7.49 -3.60
C ASN A 264 25.12 7.16 -4.46
N PHE A 265 24.04 7.94 -4.42
CA PHE A 265 22.77 7.66 -5.09
C PHE A 265 22.95 7.31 -6.58
N LEU A 266 23.58 8.19 -7.36
CA LEU A 266 23.75 7.96 -8.79
C LEU A 266 24.74 6.83 -9.06
N ARG A 267 25.84 6.77 -8.30
CA ARG A 267 26.87 5.77 -8.48
C ARG A 267 26.34 4.34 -8.35
N GLU A 268 25.42 4.12 -7.41
CA GLU A 268 24.89 2.79 -7.11
C GLU A 268 23.64 2.42 -7.91
N THR A 269 22.98 3.39 -8.55
CA THR A 269 21.72 3.17 -9.27
C THR A 269 21.86 3.22 -10.79
N VAL A 270 22.68 4.12 -11.32
CA VAL A 270 22.87 4.32 -12.77
C VAL A 270 23.41 3.08 -13.50
N PRO A 271 24.30 2.25 -12.94
CA PRO A 271 24.84 1.09 -13.65
C PRO A 271 23.79 0.10 -14.16
N TYR A 272 22.62 0.06 -13.58
CA TYR A 272 21.51 -0.78 -14.06
C TYR A 272 20.99 -0.37 -15.45
N PHE A 273 21.22 0.88 -15.87
CA PHE A 273 20.90 1.34 -17.22
C PHE A 273 21.87 0.84 -18.30
N ARG A 274 22.93 0.11 -17.94
CA ARG A 274 23.75 -0.59 -18.93
C ARG A 274 22.92 -1.54 -19.79
N SER A 275 21.88 -2.15 -19.22
CA SER A 275 20.88 -2.89 -19.97
C SER A 275 19.94 -1.93 -20.72
N PRO A 276 19.86 -2.02 -22.07
CA PRO A 276 18.98 -1.16 -22.86
C PRO A 276 17.49 -1.43 -22.62
N ARG A 277 17.15 -2.57 -21.98
CA ARG A 277 15.78 -2.93 -21.61
C ARG A 277 15.30 -2.20 -20.35
N VAL A 278 16.23 -1.78 -19.46
CA VAL A 278 15.89 -1.05 -18.26
C VAL A 278 15.51 0.39 -18.62
N ALA A 279 14.27 0.75 -18.35
CA ALA A 279 13.74 2.08 -18.61
C ALA A 279 13.71 2.96 -17.37
N PHE A 280 13.47 2.40 -16.19
CA PHE A 280 13.54 3.18 -14.96
C PHE A 280 14.03 2.34 -13.77
N VAL A 281 14.62 3.06 -12.83
CA VAL A 281 15.07 2.55 -11.53
C VAL A 281 14.34 3.33 -10.45
N GLN A 282 13.81 2.65 -9.44
CA GLN A 282 13.14 3.26 -8.29
C GLN A 282 13.79 2.80 -7.00
N THR A 283 13.97 3.72 -6.06
CA THR A 283 14.43 3.44 -4.70
C THR A 283 13.37 3.84 -3.67
N PRO A 284 13.36 3.30 -2.44
CA PRO A 284 12.42 3.68 -1.39
C PRO A 284 12.56 5.15 -1.01
N GLN A 285 11.46 5.75 -0.63
CA GLN A 285 11.42 7.04 0.06
C GLN A 285 11.70 6.83 1.55
N SER A 286 12.48 7.73 2.14
CA SER A 286 12.72 7.83 3.57
C SER A 286 12.49 9.26 4.05
N PHE A 287 12.35 9.47 5.35
CA PHE A 287 11.91 10.76 5.89
C PHE A 287 12.71 11.15 7.13
N ARG A 288 13.27 12.38 7.12
CA ARG A 288 14.11 12.89 8.18
C ARG A 288 13.35 13.49 9.36
N ASN A 289 12.04 13.72 9.20
CA ASN A 289 11.16 14.28 10.25
C ASN A 289 10.18 13.24 10.84
N SER A 290 10.45 11.96 10.63
CA SER A 290 9.60 10.87 11.12
C SER A 290 9.48 10.85 12.64
N GLU A 291 10.45 11.38 13.37
CA GLU A 291 10.48 11.40 14.83
C GLU A 291 9.96 12.74 15.43
N ASN A 292 9.44 13.67 14.63
CA ASN A 292 8.93 14.95 15.13
C ASN A 292 7.71 14.76 16.05
N ASN A 293 6.83 13.83 15.74
CA ASN A 293 5.70 13.43 16.56
C ASN A 293 5.32 11.98 16.31
N LEU A 294 4.46 11.42 17.16
CA LEU A 294 4.07 10.02 17.09
C LEU A 294 3.25 9.70 15.83
N PHE A 295 2.47 10.65 15.31
CA PHE A 295 1.73 10.51 14.06
C PHE A 295 2.69 10.42 12.85
N ALA A 296 3.71 11.29 12.80
CA ALA A 296 4.73 11.25 11.74
C ALA A 296 5.46 9.90 11.73
N ARG A 297 5.84 9.37 12.91
CA ARG A 297 6.48 8.06 13.05
C ARG A 297 5.60 6.93 12.50
N TYR A 298 4.32 6.89 12.85
CA TYR A 298 3.40 5.87 12.35
C TYR A 298 3.12 6.03 10.86
N SER A 299 3.02 7.26 10.36
CA SER A 299 2.86 7.55 8.94
C SER A 299 4.09 7.14 8.12
N ALA A 300 5.30 7.35 8.64
CA ALA A 300 6.54 6.88 8.03
C ALA A 300 6.55 5.35 7.91
N LEU A 301 6.21 4.64 8.99
CA LEU A 301 6.13 3.17 8.98
C LEU A 301 5.04 2.66 8.04
N ALA A 302 3.90 3.34 7.96
CA ALA A 302 2.84 3.01 7.01
C ALA A 302 3.31 3.13 5.55
N GLN A 303 4.12 4.15 5.22
CA GLN A 303 4.74 4.27 3.90
C GLN A 303 5.85 3.24 3.67
N ARG A 304 6.65 2.92 4.69
CA ARG A 304 7.64 1.84 4.60
C ARG A 304 7.02 0.50 4.28
N PHE A 305 5.80 0.20 4.76
CA PHE A 305 5.09 -1.02 4.36
C PHE A 305 4.92 -1.13 2.84
N PHE A 306 4.55 -0.04 2.18
CA PHE A 306 4.43 -0.03 0.73
C PHE A 306 5.77 -0.35 0.04
N PHE A 307 6.87 0.26 0.46
CA PHE A 307 8.19 0.04 -0.15
C PHE A 307 8.75 -1.35 0.19
N GLU A 308 8.66 -1.78 1.45
CA GLU A 308 9.23 -3.04 1.92
C GLU A 308 8.43 -4.27 1.48
N ILE A 309 7.12 -4.15 1.29
CA ILE A 309 6.24 -5.26 0.96
C ILE A 309 5.71 -5.14 -0.47
N SER A 310 4.88 -4.13 -0.76
CA SER A 310 4.21 -4.06 -2.06
C SER A 310 5.17 -3.86 -3.22
N MET A 311 6.15 -2.94 -3.11
CA MET A 311 7.11 -2.68 -4.18
C MET A 311 8.05 -3.87 -4.42
N ARG A 312 8.50 -4.57 -3.37
CA ARG A 312 9.32 -5.77 -3.50
C ARG A 312 8.55 -6.91 -4.16
N SER A 313 7.32 -7.16 -3.74
CA SER A 313 6.44 -8.16 -4.35
C SER A 313 6.17 -7.84 -5.83
N ARG A 314 5.89 -6.58 -6.17
CA ARG A 314 5.66 -6.13 -7.56
C ARG A 314 6.92 -6.19 -8.41
N ASN A 315 8.10 -5.96 -7.82
CA ASN A 315 9.37 -6.07 -8.55
C ASN A 315 9.57 -7.47 -9.17
N GLU A 316 9.19 -8.55 -8.47
CA GLU A 316 9.26 -9.91 -9.01
C GLU A 316 8.47 -10.10 -10.31
N ARG A 317 7.44 -9.27 -10.53
CA ARG A 317 6.57 -9.29 -11.71
C ARG A 317 6.90 -8.19 -12.72
N ASN A 318 7.98 -7.42 -12.51
CA ASN A 318 8.28 -6.23 -13.30
C ASN A 318 7.09 -5.26 -13.36
N ALA A 319 6.43 -5.02 -12.23
CA ALA A 319 5.18 -4.25 -12.12
C ALA A 319 5.26 -3.15 -11.05
N ILE A 320 6.47 -2.66 -10.74
CA ILE A 320 6.65 -1.53 -9.82
C ILE A 320 6.14 -0.24 -10.47
N ILE A 321 5.83 0.73 -9.63
CA ILE A 321 5.52 2.09 -10.07
C ILE A 321 6.71 3.02 -9.85
N PHE A 322 6.82 4.05 -10.64
CA PHE A 322 7.66 5.21 -10.37
C PHE A 322 6.94 6.09 -9.35
N CYS A 323 7.64 6.53 -8.30
CA CYS A 323 7.02 7.18 -7.14
C CYS A 323 7.27 8.70 -7.11
N GLY A 324 7.55 9.32 -8.25
CA GLY A 324 7.66 10.77 -8.42
C GLY A 324 8.90 11.42 -7.82
N THR A 325 9.72 10.67 -7.07
CA THR A 325 11.00 11.13 -6.50
C THR A 325 11.91 9.94 -6.22
N MET A 326 13.22 10.21 -6.04
CA MET A 326 14.26 9.19 -5.81
C MET A 326 14.24 8.05 -6.84
N GLY A 327 13.92 8.41 -8.07
CA GLY A 327 13.86 7.52 -9.21
C GLY A 327 14.57 8.09 -10.43
N LEU A 328 15.01 7.19 -11.29
CA LEU A 328 15.71 7.52 -12.53
C LEU A 328 14.96 6.92 -13.72
N ILE A 329 14.89 7.65 -14.82
CA ILE A 329 14.24 7.21 -16.07
C ILE A 329 15.20 7.44 -17.24
N ARG A 330 15.28 6.51 -18.17
CA ARG A 330 15.99 6.69 -19.42
C ARG A 330 15.34 7.78 -20.27
N LYS A 331 16.03 8.89 -20.55
CA LYS A 331 15.51 10.07 -21.26
C LYS A 331 14.76 9.72 -22.54
N ARG A 332 15.39 8.95 -23.43
CA ARG A 332 14.77 8.54 -24.70
C ARG A 332 13.47 7.74 -24.54
N VAL A 333 13.28 7.05 -23.41
CA VAL A 333 12.05 6.29 -23.14
C VAL A 333 10.97 7.24 -22.67
N LEU A 334 11.29 8.19 -21.79
CA LEU A 334 10.38 9.23 -21.34
C LEU A 334 9.88 10.07 -22.53
N GLU A 335 10.79 10.51 -23.41
CA GLU A 335 10.44 11.21 -24.65
C GLU A 335 9.54 10.36 -25.57
N ARG A 336 9.85 9.06 -25.72
CA ARG A 336 9.07 8.14 -26.57
C ARG A 336 7.66 7.92 -26.10
N ILE A 337 7.39 8.00 -24.79
CA ILE A 337 6.04 7.92 -24.25
C ILE A 337 5.31 9.26 -24.26
N GLY A 338 5.96 10.35 -24.67
CA GLY A 338 5.38 11.70 -24.74
C GLY A 338 5.55 12.53 -23.47
N GLY A 339 6.52 12.22 -22.61
CA GLY A 339 6.77 12.92 -21.36
C GLY A 339 5.79 12.53 -20.25
N TRP A 340 5.60 13.45 -19.31
CA TRP A 340 4.68 13.32 -18.19
C TRP A 340 3.27 13.76 -18.59
N ASP A 341 2.27 12.94 -18.31
CA ASP A 341 0.88 13.29 -18.64
C ASP A 341 0.28 14.26 -17.60
N GLU A 342 -0.38 15.32 -18.12
CA GLU A 342 -0.94 16.39 -17.27
C GLU A 342 -2.40 16.14 -16.84
N TRP A 343 -3.08 15.13 -17.44
CA TRP A 343 -4.45 14.76 -17.07
C TRP A 343 -4.54 13.97 -15.76
N CYS A 344 -3.46 13.33 -15.33
CA CYS A 344 -3.41 12.46 -14.15
C CYS A 344 -2.66 13.16 -13.02
N ILE A 345 -3.27 13.24 -11.83
CA ILE A 345 -2.61 13.87 -10.67
C ILE A 345 -1.51 13.00 -10.03
N THR A 346 -1.31 11.77 -10.53
CA THR A 346 -0.19 10.86 -10.21
C THR A 346 0.51 10.47 -11.51
N GLU A 347 1.08 11.47 -12.17
CA GLU A 347 1.77 11.38 -13.45
C GLU A 347 2.88 10.33 -13.46
N ASP A 348 3.50 10.14 -12.32
CA ASP A 348 4.59 9.21 -12.06
C ASP A 348 4.15 7.73 -12.17
N ALA A 349 3.08 7.37 -11.47
CA ALA A 349 2.51 6.03 -11.54
C ALA A 349 1.92 5.74 -12.93
N GLU A 350 1.33 6.75 -13.57
CA GLU A 350 0.80 6.67 -14.93
C GLU A 350 1.93 6.45 -15.95
N ALA A 351 3.00 7.25 -15.89
CA ALA A 351 4.15 7.13 -16.79
C ALA A 351 4.80 5.74 -16.70
N SER A 352 4.90 5.17 -15.48
CA SER A 352 5.42 3.82 -15.31
C SER A 352 4.60 2.77 -16.06
N LEU A 353 3.28 2.87 -16.06
CA LEU A 353 2.41 1.97 -16.82
C LEU A 353 2.64 2.09 -18.32
N ARG A 354 2.70 3.32 -18.88
CA ARG A 354 3.01 3.56 -20.31
C ARG A 354 4.37 3.01 -20.71
N ILE A 355 5.38 3.16 -19.84
CA ILE A 355 6.72 2.61 -20.06
C ILE A 355 6.67 1.08 -20.19
N LEU A 356 6.01 0.41 -19.24
CA LEU A 356 5.91 -1.05 -19.23
C LEU A 356 5.07 -1.58 -20.40
N GLN A 357 4.05 -0.86 -20.84
CA GLN A 357 3.27 -1.18 -22.06
C GLN A 357 4.14 -1.16 -23.34
N LYS A 358 5.25 -0.44 -23.35
CA LYS A 358 6.22 -0.47 -24.46
C LYS A 358 7.18 -1.67 -24.36
N GLY A 359 7.05 -2.55 -23.36
CA GLY A 359 7.85 -3.76 -23.19
C GLY A 359 9.19 -3.52 -22.50
N TYR A 360 9.38 -2.39 -21.81
CA TYR A 360 10.57 -2.11 -21.03
C TYR A 360 10.54 -2.80 -19.66
N GLN A 361 11.70 -2.77 -18.99
CA GLN A 361 11.87 -3.30 -17.65
C GLN A 361 12.10 -2.16 -16.65
N SER A 362 11.63 -2.37 -15.44
CA SER A 362 11.92 -1.53 -14.28
C SER A 362 12.93 -2.24 -13.36
N VAL A 363 13.55 -1.50 -12.47
CA VAL A 363 14.44 -2.03 -11.41
C VAL A 363 14.02 -1.40 -10.09
N TYR A 364 13.86 -2.21 -9.06
CA TYR A 364 13.67 -1.75 -7.70
C TYR A 364 14.87 -2.12 -6.84
N ILE A 365 15.54 -1.10 -6.29
CA ILE A 365 16.65 -1.27 -5.34
C ILE A 365 16.10 -0.95 -3.96
N ASN A 366 16.05 -1.91 -3.05
CA ASN A 366 15.49 -1.72 -1.71
C ASN A 366 16.51 -1.07 -0.76
N GLN A 367 17.06 0.07 -1.18
CA GLN A 367 17.97 0.92 -0.40
C GLN A 367 17.50 2.37 -0.57
N ALA A 368 17.26 3.08 0.54
CA ALA A 368 16.96 4.50 0.51
C ALA A 368 18.25 5.30 0.31
N TYR A 369 18.21 6.27 -0.59
CA TYR A 369 19.32 7.20 -0.88
C TYR A 369 18.92 8.66 -0.67
N GLY A 370 17.75 8.91 -0.18
CA GLY A 370 17.29 10.26 0.07
C GLY A 370 16.23 10.34 1.14
N HIS A 371 16.27 11.41 1.91
CA HIS A 371 15.43 11.63 3.08
C HIS A 371 14.62 12.92 2.91
N GLY A 372 13.35 12.77 2.56
CA GLY A 372 12.39 13.87 2.38
C GLY A 372 11.72 14.32 3.68
N LEU A 373 10.61 15.03 3.53
CA LEU A 373 9.75 15.44 4.63
C LEU A 373 8.35 14.81 4.48
N LEU A 374 7.85 14.25 5.59
CA LEU A 374 6.46 13.84 5.72
C LEU A 374 5.59 15.02 6.11
N PRO A 375 4.32 15.03 5.71
CA PRO A 375 3.31 15.82 6.38
C PRO A 375 3.26 15.44 7.86
N THR A 376 3.38 16.42 8.75
CA THR A 376 3.38 16.19 10.20
C THR A 376 2.00 16.32 10.82
N THR A 377 1.01 16.81 10.05
CA THR A 377 -0.39 16.91 10.48
C THR A 377 -1.26 15.87 9.81
N PHE A 378 -2.33 15.49 10.48
CA PHE A 378 -3.32 14.56 9.96
C PHE A 378 -4.04 15.12 8.71
N ASP A 379 -4.38 16.43 8.74
CA ASP A 379 -5.04 17.11 7.60
C ASP A 379 -4.19 17.09 6.33
N ASP A 380 -2.90 17.42 6.43
CA ASP A 380 -2.02 17.43 5.26
C ASP A 380 -1.76 16.01 4.73
N SER A 381 -1.70 15.02 5.63
CA SER A 381 -1.64 13.60 5.25
C SER A 381 -2.91 13.15 4.53
N LYS A 382 -4.09 13.65 4.93
CA LYS A 382 -5.37 13.41 4.21
C LYS A 382 -5.32 13.98 2.79
N LYS A 383 -4.83 15.22 2.60
CA LYS A 383 -4.66 15.83 1.26
C LYS A 383 -3.75 14.99 0.37
N GLN A 384 -2.61 14.55 0.90
CA GLN A 384 -1.68 13.68 0.17
C GLN A 384 -2.33 12.34 -0.20
N ARG A 385 -2.98 11.68 0.76
CA ARG A 385 -3.63 10.37 0.54
C ARG A 385 -4.80 10.47 -0.44
N PHE A 386 -5.55 11.57 -0.38
CA PHE A 386 -6.63 11.84 -1.33
C PHE A 386 -6.09 11.90 -2.77
N ARG A 387 -5.00 12.65 -3.02
CA ARG A 387 -4.37 12.74 -4.34
C ARG A 387 -3.94 11.37 -4.87
N TRP A 388 -3.29 10.55 -4.03
CA TRP A 388 -2.83 9.22 -4.45
C TRP A 388 -3.99 8.28 -4.80
N ALA A 389 -5.03 8.28 -3.99
CA ALA A 389 -6.22 7.46 -4.26
C ALA A 389 -6.98 7.94 -5.50
N PHE A 390 -7.19 9.25 -5.64
CA PHE A 390 -7.85 9.83 -6.80
C PHE A 390 -7.09 9.53 -8.09
N GLY A 391 -5.78 9.79 -8.13
CA GLY A 391 -4.93 9.50 -9.28
C GLY A 391 -4.85 8.00 -9.61
N GLY A 392 -4.76 7.15 -8.58
CA GLY A 392 -4.84 5.69 -8.77
C GLY A 392 -6.15 5.25 -9.44
N MET A 393 -7.27 5.87 -9.06
CA MET A 393 -8.57 5.61 -9.68
C MET A 393 -8.68 6.19 -11.09
N GLN A 394 -8.09 7.37 -11.38
CA GLN A 394 -8.00 7.90 -12.75
C GLN A 394 -7.27 6.90 -13.66
N ILE A 395 -6.13 6.36 -13.23
CA ILE A 395 -5.37 5.35 -13.98
C ILE A 395 -6.22 4.09 -14.18
N LEU A 396 -6.83 3.57 -13.12
CA LEU A 396 -7.68 2.37 -13.20
C LEU A 396 -8.83 2.58 -14.19
N LYS A 397 -9.56 3.70 -14.10
CA LYS A 397 -10.69 4.06 -14.96
C LYS A 397 -10.29 4.17 -16.44
N ARG A 398 -9.10 4.70 -16.74
CA ARG A 398 -8.62 4.86 -18.11
C ARG A 398 -8.05 3.57 -18.70
N PHE A 399 -7.35 2.78 -17.92
CA PHE A 399 -6.57 1.63 -18.40
C PHE A 399 -7.18 0.27 -18.06
N TRP A 400 -8.32 0.17 -17.37
CA TRP A 400 -8.87 -1.10 -16.87
C TRP A 400 -8.98 -2.18 -17.94
N ARG A 401 -9.40 -1.84 -19.18
CA ARG A 401 -9.50 -2.79 -20.30
C ARG A 401 -8.17 -3.39 -20.71
N GLN A 402 -7.07 -2.67 -20.50
CA GLN A 402 -5.72 -3.11 -20.81
C GLN A 402 -5.10 -3.93 -19.67
N LEU A 403 -5.64 -3.78 -18.47
CA LEU A 403 -5.19 -4.48 -17.26
C LEU A 403 -5.89 -5.83 -17.07
N ILE A 404 -7.09 -6.02 -17.63
CA ILE A 404 -7.75 -7.32 -17.61
C ILE A 404 -7.16 -8.20 -18.74
N PRO A 405 -6.78 -9.45 -18.45
CA PRO A 405 -6.24 -10.39 -19.44
C PRO A 405 -7.35 -10.92 -20.35
N TRP A 406 -8.00 -10.06 -21.11
CA TRP A 406 -9.02 -10.40 -22.11
C TRP A 406 -8.48 -10.22 -23.52
N PRO A 407 -8.72 -11.14 -24.46
CA PRO A 407 -8.28 -10.97 -25.83
C PRO A 407 -8.94 -9.73 -26.45
N SER A 408 -8.19 -8.63 -26.56
CA SER A 408 -8.64 -7.44 -27.26
C SER A 408 -8.34 -7.57 -28.75
N ASN A 409 -9.35 -7.30 -29.59
CA ASN A 409 -9.27 -7.33 -31.05
C ASN A 409 -8.04 -6.56 -31.58
N GLY A 410 -6.98 -7.27 -31.96
CA GLY A 410 -5.92 -6.78 -32.84
C GLY A 410 -4.84 -5.87 -32.26
N GLN A 411 -4.99 -5.28 -31.08
CA GLN A 411 -3.89 -4.56 -30.41
C GLN A 411 -3.06 -5.54 -29.57
N LYS A 412 -1.82 -5.81 -29.99
CA LYS A 412 -0.85 -6.57 -29.18
C LYS A 412 -0.63 -5.81 -27.87
N MET A 413 -1.33 -6.19 -26.81
CA MET A 413 -1.01 -5.76 -25.45
C MET A 413 0.41 -6.23 -25.11
N ARG A 414 1.29 -5.28 -24.75
CA ARG A 414 2.68 -5.59 -24.44
C ARG A 414 2.92 -5.92 -22.96
N LEU A 415 1.91 -5.69 -22.09
CA LEU A 415 1.98 -6.10 -20.70
C LEU A 415 1.85 -7.61 -20.58
N GLU A 416 2.76 -8.21 -19.85
CA GLU A 416 2.65 -9.61 -19.44
C GLU A 416 1.49 -9.78 -18.44
N SER A 417 0.85 -10.96 -18.40
CA SER A 417 -0.26 -11.22 -17.46
C SER A 417 0.12 -10.97 -16.00
N ARG A 418 1.39 -11.18 -15.63
CA ARG A 418 1.90 -10.89 -14.30
C ARG A 418 1.95 -9.39 -14.00
N GLN A 419 2.26 -8.57 -14.99
CA GLN A 419 2.25 -7.11 -14.89
C GLN A 419 0.81 -6.59 -14.82
N GLN A 420 -0.08 -7.11 -15.68
CA GLN A 420 -1.51 -6.79 -15.65
C GLN A 420 -2.11 -7.06 -14.26
N PHE A 421 -1.85 -8.26 -13.72
CA PHE A 421 -2.28 -8.61 -12.38
C PHE A 421 -1.75 -7.64 -11.32
N GLY A 422 -0.44 -7.33 -11.32
CA GLY A 422 0.18 -6.43 -10.35
C GLY A 422 -0.40 -5.02 -10.39
N TYR A 423 -0.64 -4.46 -11.59
CA TYR A 423 -1.23 -3.13 -11.75
C TYR A 423 -2.73 -3.13 -11.42
N LEU A 424 -3.50 -4.09 -11.96
CA LEU A 424 -4.93 -4.18 -11.70
C LEU A 424 -5.21 -4.26 -10.20
N MET A 425 -4.56 -5.20 -9.53
CA MET A 425 -4.78 -5.42 -8.10
C MET A 425 -4.25 -4.26 -7.26
N GLY A 426 -3.10 -3.72 -7.62
CA GLY A 426 -2.52 -2.59 -6.90
C GLY A 426 -3.33 -1.29 -7.00
N LEU A 427 -3.93 -1.02 -8.15
CA LEU A 427 -4.82 0.13 -8.35
C LEU A 427 -6.20 -0.12 -7.72
N SER A 428 -6.73 -1.35 -7.85
CA SER A 428 -8.01 -1.74 -7.22
C SER A 428 -7.94 -1.73 -5.69
N GLY A 429 -6.73 -1.80 -5.11
CA GLY A 429 -6.53 -1.72 -3.66
C GLY A 429 -7.16 -0.48 -3.02
N TRP A 430 -7.23 0.64 -3.74
CA TRP A 430 -7.90 1.84 -3.25
C TRP A 430 -9.41 1.67 -3.04
N LEU A 431 -10.06 0.76 -3.79
CA LEU A 431 -11.48 0.46 -3.64
C LEU A 431 -11.83 -0.19 -2.30
N ASN A 432 -10.84 -0.76 -1.59
CA ASN A 432 -11.08 -1.41 -0.29
C ASN A 432 -11.74 -0.45 0.72
N ASP A 433 -11.30 0.80 0.75
CA ASP A 433 -11.87 1.79 1.67
C ASP A 433 -13.27 2.26 1.26
N LEU A 434 -13.56 2.30 -0.05
CA LEU A 434 -14.91 2.56 -0.55
C LEU A 434 -15.87 1.41 -0.19
N LEU A 435 -15.42 0.16 -0.32
CA LEU A 435 -16.17 -1.02 0.10
C LEU A 435 -16.40 -1.02 1.61
N LEU A 436 -15.38 -0.65 2.39
CA LEU A 436 -15.51 -0.49 3.85
C LEU A 436 -16.60 0.51 4.22
N LEU A 437 -16.64 1.67 3.53
CA LEU A 437 -17.69 2.68 3.75
C LEU A 437 -19.07 2.14 3.37
N PHE A 438 -19.18 1.41 2.25
CA PHE A 438 -20.41 0.74 1.84
C PHE A 438 -20.90 -0.24 2.92
N PHE A 439 -20.03 -1.13 3.42
CA PHE A 439 -20.39 -2.06 4.49
C PHE A 439 -20.67 -1.37 5.81
N THR A 440 -20.06 -0.21 6.10
CA THR A 440 -20.39 0.61 7.27
C THR A 440 -21.85 1.09 7.20
N GLY A 441 -22.25 1.59 6.04
CA GLY A 441 -23.65 2.01 5.82
C GLY A 441 -24.64 0.85 5.95
N PHE A 442 -24.29 -0.30 5.36
CA PHE A 442 -25.11 -1.52 5.48
C PHE A 442 -25.18 -2.04 6.92
N LEU A 443 -24.08 -1.99 7.68
CA LEU A 443 -24.04 -2.40 9.07
C LEU A 443 -24.91 -1.51 9.97
N LEU A 444 -24.88 -0.19 9.75
CA LEU A 444 -25.78 0.75 10.44
C LEU A 444 -27.26 0.49 10.11
N LEU A 445 -27.55 0.22 8.83
CA LEU A 445 -28.90 -0.16 8.42
C LEU A 445 -29.35 -1.46 9.10
N THR A 446 -28.46 -2.45 9.20
CA THR A 446 -28.71 -3.71 9.91
C THR A 446 -28.97 -3.46 11.40
N ALA A 447 -28.21 -2.57 12.05
CA ALA A 447 -28.42 -2.22 13.44
C ALA A 447 -29.78 -1.55 13.66
N VAL A 448 -30.17 -0.61 12.79
CA VAL A 448 -31.51 0.03 12.84
C VAL A 448 -32.62 -1.01 12.66
N ALA A 449 -32.49 -1.90 11.67
CA ALA A 449 -33.46 -2.95 11.40
C ALA A 449 -33.57 -3.93 12.58
N TYR A 450 -32.45 -4.33 13.17
CA TYR A 450 -32.43 -5.19 14.36
C TYR A 450 -33.15 -4.55 15.56
N ILE A 451 -32.88 -3.26 15.82
CA ILE A 451 -33.46 -2.52 16.94
C ILE A 451 -34.98 -2.31 16.75
N SER A 452 -35.43 -2.04 15.51
CA SER A 452 -36.83 -1.70 15.19
C SER A 452 -37.70 -2.90 14.78
N ASP A 453 -37.19 -4.14 14.86
CA ASP A 453 -37.88 -5.36 14.39
C ASP A 453 -38.22 -5.33 12.89
N TRP A 454 -37.49 -4.52 12.11
CA TRP A 454 -37.68 -4.47 10.68
C TRP A 454 -36.90 -5.61 10.02
N GLN A 455 -37.59 -6.45 9.26
CA GLN A 455 -36.96 -7.52 8.52
C GLN A 455 -36.29 -6.96 7.26
N LEU A 456 -34.97 -6.96 7.25
CA LEU A 456 -34.25 -6.63 6.04
C LEU A 456 -34.49 -7.70 4.97
N PRO A 457 -34.65 -7.30 3.70
CA PRO A 457 -34.78 -8.25 2.60
C PRO A 457 -33.40 -8.84 2.23
N VAL A 458 -32.76 -9.52 3.18
CA VAL A 458 -31.47 -10.20 3.01
C VAL A 458 -31.56 -11.60 3.61
N ARG A 459 -30.73 -12.51 3.09
CA ARG A 459 -30.61 -13.84 3.69
C ARG A 459 -29.84 -13.76 4.99
N GLN A 460 -30.42 -14.30 6.07
CA GLN A 460 -29.68 -14.53 7.31
C GLN A 460 -28.74 -15.73 7.14
N LEU A 461 -27.47 -15.53 7.43
CA LEU A 461 -26.45 -16.57 7.48
C LEU A 461 -26.38 -17.12 8.90
N ALA A 462 -25.95 -18.38 9.04
CA ALA A 462 -25.65 -18.94 10.36
C ALA A 462 -24.62 -18.04 11.10
N GLU A 463 -24.89 -17.73 12.35
CA GLU A 463 -24.18 -16.72 13.15
C GLU A 463 -22.65 -16.91 13.15
N TRP A 464 -22.19 -18.16 13.30
CA TRP A 464 -20.76 -18.46 13.34
C TRP A 464 -20.02 -18.16 12.03
N ILE A 465 -20.72 -18.10 10.87
CA ILE A 465 -20.13 -17.76 9.57
C ILE A 465 -19.60 -16.33 9.56
N LEU A 466 -20.20 -15.44 10.35
CA LEU A 466 -19.74 -14.06 10.52
C LEU A 466 -18.38 -13.96 11.25
N LEU A 467 -17.91 -15.03 11.87
CA LEU A 467 -16.54 -15.11 12.39
C LEU A 467 -15.48 -15.12 11.28
N VAL A 468 -15.83 -15.49 10.03
CA VAL A 468 -14.88 -15.52 8.91
C VAL A 468 -14.40 -14.11 8.53
N PRO A 469 -15.25 -13.09 8.34
CA PRO A 469 -14.79 -11.72 8.19
C PRO A 469 -13.93 -11.22 9.38
N LEU A 470 -14.29 -11.55 10.61
CA LEU A 470 -13.52 -11.18 11.80
C LEU A 470 -12.14 -11.85 11.79
N LEU A 471 -12.05 -13.11 11.35
CA LEU A 471 -10.75 -13.79 11.16
C LEU A 471 -9.93 -13.08 10.07
N ALA A 472 -10.54 -12.69 8.96
CA ALA A 472 -9.87 -11.95 7.89
C ALA A 472 -9.29 -10.63 8.39
N ILE A 473 -10.07 -9.86 9.15
CA ILE A 473 -9.65 -8.61 9.80
C ILE A 473 -8.48 -8.86 10.75
N THR A 474 -8.64 -9.79 11.70
CA THR A 474 -7.62 -10.11 12.71
C THR A 474 -6.32 -10.56 12.07
N THR A 475 -6.40 -11.46 11.07
CA THR A 475 -5.22 -11.91 10.32
C THR A 475 -4.57 -10.76 9.55
N GLY A 476 -5.35 -9.81 9.01
CA GLY A 476 -4.87 -8.62 8.32
C GLY A 476 -4.06 -7.71 9.23
N VAL A 477 -4.62 -7.33 10.38
CA VAL A 477 -3.96 -6.50 11.42
C VAL A 477 -2.64 -7.12 11.84
N LEU A 478 -2.68 -8.40 12.23
CA LEU A 478 -1.50 -9.09 12.76
C LEU A 478 -0.40 -9.27 11.70
N ARG A 479 -0.77 -9.59 10.45
CA ARG A 479 0.20 -9.74 9.35
C ARG A 479 0.89 -8.42 9.00
N VAL A 480 0.17 -7.30 8.95
CA VAL A 480 0.78 -5.99 8.65
C VAL A 480 1.75 -5.60 9.76
N ALA A 481 1.33 -5.69 11.03
CA ALA A 481 2.20 -5.38 12.17
C ALA A 481 3.44 -6.30 12.22
N TRP A 482 3.25 -7.60 11.97
CA TRP A 482 4.33 -8.57 11.89
C TRP A 482 5.30 -8.27 10.74
N ALA A 483 4.79 -8.02 9.54
CA ALA A 483 5.61 -7.71 8.37
C ALA A 483 6.46 -6.45 8.59
N LEU A 484 5.87 -5.39 9.14
CA LEU A 484 6.59 -4.18 9.52
C LEU A 484 7.68 -4.47 10.55
N ARG A 485 7.36 -5.21 11.61
CA ARG A 485 8.34 -5.59 12.62
C ARG A 485 9.52 -6.34 12.02
N GLN A 486 9.27 -7.31 11.15
CA GLN A 486 10.31 -8.13 10.55
C GLN A 486 11.16 -7.37 9.51
N SER A 487 10.55 -6.46 8.74
CA SER A 487 11.25 -5.73 7.69
C SER A 487 11.96 -4.46 8.19
N THR A 488 11.49 -3.86 9.29
CA THR A 488 12.01 -2.58 9.78
C THR A 488 12.61 -2.63 11.17
N GLY A 489 12.45 -3.75 11.90
CA GLY A 489 12.88 -3.86 13.31
C GLY A 489 12.00 -3.11 14.32
N CYS A 490 10.89 -2.51 13.88
CA CYS A 490 10.01 -1.74 14.77
C CYS A 490 9.33 -2.62 15.84
N SER A 491 8.83 -2.00 16.90
CA SER A 491 8.07 -2.71 17.93
C SER A 491 6.67 -3.12 17.42
N TRP A 492 6.02 -4.09 18.09
CA TRP A 492 4.61 -4.42 17.82
C TRP A 492 3.68 -3.22 18.00
N ARG A 493 3.96 -2.35 18.98
CA ARG A 493 3.19 -1.10 19.19
C ARG A 493 3.31 -0.16 18.00
N ASP A 494 4.51 -0.03 17.43
CA ASP A 494 4.74 0.81 16.25
C ASP A 494 4.07 0.22 15.02
N GLY A 495 4.13 -1.11 14.83
CA GLY A 495 3.44 -1.79 13.74
C GLY A 495 1.91 -1.64 13.80
N LEU A 496 1.32 -1.81 14.99
CA LEU A 496 -0.12 -1.55 15.21
C LEU A 496 -0.47 -0.07 15.09
N GLY A 497 0.43 0.83 15.53
CA GLY A 497 0.29 2.27 15.36
C GLY A 497 0.28 2.67 13.89
N ALA A 498 1.18 2.12 13.09
CA ALA A 498 1.23 2.31 11.64
C ALA A 498 -0.05 1.80 10.95
N PHE A 499 -0.53 0.62 11.34
CA PHE A 499 -1.80 0.09 10.83
C PHE A 499 -2.99 1.02 11.21
N SER A 500 -3.03 1.51 12.45
CA SER A 500 -4.04 2.50 12.87
C SER A 500 -3.97 3.79 12.05
N ALA A 501 -2.77 4.28 11.70
CA ALA A 501 -2.61 5.44 10.82
C ALA A 501 -3.07 5.17 9.39
N MET A 502 -2.92 3.94 8.87
CA MET A 502 -3.52 3.53 7.60
C MET A 502 -5.05 3.58 7.66
N LEU A 503 -5.66 3.00 8.70
CA LEU A 503 -7.11 3.00 8.90
C LEU A 503 -7.69 4.42 9.04
N ALA A 504 -6.95 5.34 9.66
CA ALA A 504 -7.37 6.73 9.84
C ALA A 504 -7.64 7.46 8.50
N MET A 505 -7.07 6.98 7.41
CA MET A 505 -7.23 7.56 6.07
C MET A 505 -8.43 6.98 5.31
N SER A 506 -9.12 5.95 5.84
CA SER A 506 -10.12 5.17 5.09
C SER A 506 -11.27 6.04 4.55
N LEU A 507 -11.84 6.94 5.34
CA LEU A 507 -12.92 7.82 4.84
C LEU A 507 -12.43 8.78 3.75
N THR A 508 -11.20 9.29 3.90
CA THR A 508 -10.58 10.17 2.89
C THR A 508 -10.35 9.43 1.57
N VAL A 509 -9.83 8.20 1.64
CA VAL A 509 -9.61 7.35 0.46
C VAL A 509 -10.95 6.98 -0.19
N ALA A 510 -11.96 6.58 0.60
CA ALA A 510 -13.30 6.28 0.09
C ALA A 510 -13.91 7.47 -0.66
N ARG A 511 -13.79 8.69 -0.13
CA ARG A 511 -14.24 9.94 -0.79
C ARG A 511 -13.45 10.22 -2.08
N ALA A 512 -12.14 10.00 -2.08
CA ALA A 512 -11.32 10.16 -3.26
C ALA A 512 -11.73 9.18 -4.37
N CYS A 513 -11.93 7.91 -4.03
CA CYS A 513 -12.40 6.89 -4.98
C CYS A 513 -13.79 7.22 -5.52
N ALA A 514 -14.74 7.58 -4.66
CA ALA A 514 -16.06 7.99 -5.09
C ALA A 514 -16.00 9.21 -6.02
N SER A 515 -15.22 10.24 -5.65
CA SER A 515 -15.04 11.43 -6.50
C SER A 515 -14.46 11.09 -7.86
N ALA A 516 -13.43 10.25 -7.94
CA ALA A 516 -12.77 9.87 -9.19
C ALA A 516 -13.66 9.01 -10.12
N LEU A 517 -14.66 8.30 -9.56
CA LEU A 517 -15.63 7.57 -10.39
C LEU A 517 -16.52 8.51 -11.21
N TRP A 518 -16.87 9.68 -10.65
CA TRP A 518 -17.75 10.66 -11.29
C TRP A 518 -16.99 11.80 -12.00
N ASN A 519 -15.81 12.18 -11.48
CA ASN A 519 -15.03 13.29 -12.01
C ASN A 519 -13.77 12.76 -12.71
N ASP A 520 -13.42 13.36 -13.85
CA ASP A 520 -12.18 13.05 -14.56
C ASP A 520 -11.03 13.99 -14.17
N GLU A 521 -11.36 15.21 -13.77
CA GLU A 521 -10.38 16.22 -13.37
C GLU A 521 -10.17 16.23 -11.85
N GLY A 522 -8.93 16.12 -11.43
CA GLY A 522 -8.50 16.23 -10.04
C GLY A 522 -7.85 17.57 -9.76
N THR A 523 -8.21 18.21 -8.65
CA THR A 523 -7.49 19.40 -8.17
C THR A 523 -6.20 19.00 -7.45
N PHE A 524 -5.08 19.60 -7.87
CA PHE A 524 -3.81 19.39 -7.17
C PHE A 524 -3.80 20.19 -5.86
N LEU A 525 -4.13 19.53 -4.76
CA LEU A 525 -4.02 20.14 -3.42
C LEU A 525 -2.58 20.03 -2.95
N ARG A 526 -1.91 21.19 -2.82
CA ARG A 526 -0.57 21.24 -2.22
C ARG A 526 -0.60 20.67 -0.80
N THR A 527 0.43 19.91 -0.45
CA THR A 527 0.66 19.41 0.91
C THR A 527 1.76 20.24 1.55
N PRO A 528 1.47 21.17 2.47
CA PRO A 528 2.50 21.92 3.19
C PRO A 528 3.40 20.95 3.96
N LYS A 529 4.72 21.15 3.88
CA LYS A 529 5.72 20.31 4.55
C LYS A 529 6.29 20.94 5.84
N PHE A 530 5.85 22.16 6.14
CA PHE A 530 6.19 22.86 7.38
C PHE A 530 5.01 22.83 8.33
N SER A 531 5.25 22.30 9.51
CA SER A 531 4.28 22.34 10.59
C SER A 531 4.14 23.77 11.11
N VAL A 532 3.02 24.41 10.82
CA VAL A 532 2.41 25.24 11.84
C VAL A 532 2.18 24.33 13.03
N GLN A 533 2.61 24.69 14.23
CA GLN A 533 2.35 23.89 15.44
C GLN A 533 0.88 23.47 15.42
N SER A 534 0.66 22.14 15.47
CA SER A 534 -0.68 21.58 15.41
C SER A 534 -1.44 22.04 16.64
N ASP A 535 -2.42 22.90 16.44
CA ASP A 535 -3.38 23.27 17.48
C ASP A 535 -4.42 22.15 17.61
N LEU A 536 -4.72 21.77 18.84
CA LEU A 536 -5.69 20.70 19.14
C LEU A 536 -7.04 20.94 18.45
N SER A 537 -7.48 22.20 18.34
CA SER A 537 -8.73 22.57 17.68
C SER A 537 -8.72 22.20 16.19
N ARG A 538 -7.63 22.51 15.47
CA ARG A 538 -7.46 22.16 14.05
C ARG A 538 -7.36 20.65 13.86
N ALA A 539 -6.62 19.98 14.73
CA ALA A 539 -6.48 18.54 14.70
C ALA A 539 -7.84 17.84 14.85
N LEU A 540 -8.66 18.27 15.80
CA LEU A 540 -10.02 17.75 15.99
C LEU A 540 -10.94 18.08 14.81
N GLN A 541 -10.85 19.28 14.23
CA GLN A 541 -11.61 19.66 13.03
C GLN A 541 -11.25 18.75 11.84
N ALA A 542 -9.99 18.39 11.67
CA ALA A 542 -9.54 17.51 10.60
C ALA A 542 -10.15 16.09 10.70
N ALA A 543 -10.49 15.63 11.91
CA ALA A 543 -11.07 14.30 12.16
C ALA A 543 -12.59 14.31 12.40
N THR A 544 -13.29 15.43 12.19
CA THR A 544 -14.70 15.61 12.59
C THR A 544 -15.63 14.57 11.97
N TRP A 545 -15.56 14.33 10.68
CA TRP A 545 -16.46 13.41 9.98
C TRP A 545 -16.22 11.95 10.38
N GLU A 546 -14.97 11.55 10.47
CA GLU A 546 -14.57 10.22 10.93
C GLU A 546 -15.02 9.99 12.38
N THR A 547 -14.78 10.97 13.25
CA THR A 547 -15.16 10.92 14.65
C THR A 547 -16.68 10.83 14.81
N GLY A 548 -17.44 11.66 14.06
CA GLY A 548 -18.90 11.62 14.07
C GLY A 548 -19.44 10.24 13.68
N LEU A 549 -18.92 9.65 12.60
CA LEU A 549 -19.31 8.32 12.16
C LEU A 549 -18.95 7.25 13.19
N GLY A 550 -17.76 7.34 13.78
CA GLY A 550 -17.32 6.43 14.84
C GLY A 550 -18.21 6.50 16.10
N ILE A 551 -18.65 7.71 16.50
CA ILE A 551 -19.57 7.91 17.63
C ILE A 551 -20.95 7.29 17.33
N VAL A 552 -21.48 7.47 16.12
CA VAL A 552 -22.77 6.87 15.72
C VAL A 552 -22.70 5.34 15.81
N LEU A 553 -21.61 4.74 15.33
CA LEU A 553 -21.39 3.30 15.42
C LEU A 553 -21.29 2.82 16.88
N LEU A 554 -20.55 3.54 17.73
CA LEU A 554 -20.47 3.23 19.17
C LEU A 554 -21.81 3.36 19.87
N ALA A 555 -22.61 4.38 19.55
CA ALA A 555 -23.92 4.58 20.14
C ALA A 555 -24.93 3.49 19.76
N ALA A 556 -24.78 2.86 18.60
CA ALA A 556 -25.62 1.73 18.19
C ALA A 556 -25.36 0.46 19.01
N ILE A 557 -24.15 0.26 19.55
CA ILE A 557 -23.77 -0.97 20.29
C ILE A 557 -24.68 -1.24 21.50
N PRO A 558 -24.84 -0.33 22.48
CA PRO A 558 -25.69 -0.60 23.62
C PRO A 558 -27.16 -0.77 23.22
N LEU A 559 -27.64 -0.12 22.16
CA LEU A 559 -29.01 -0.29 21.68
C LEU A 559 -29.24 -1.71 21.13
N VAL A 560 -28.26 -2.25 20.40
CA VAL A 560 -28.28 -3.63 19.89
C VAL A 560 -28.23 -4.64 21.05
N LEU A 561 -27.33 -4.47 22.01
CA LEU A 561 -27.13 -5.41 23.12
C LEU A 561 -28.28 -5.40 24.13
N ASN A 562 -28.97 -4.26 24.32
CA ASN A 562 -30.09 -4.16 25.23
C ASN A 562 -31.42 -4.74 24.67
N LYS A 563 -31.49 -4.96 23.35
CA LYS A 563 -32.71 -5.50 22.74
C LYS A 563 -32.87 -6.99 23.06
N ASP A 564 -31.90 -7.79 22.69
CA ASP A 564 -31.86 -9.24 22.93
C ASP A 564 -30.43 -9.67 23.25
N ASN A 565 -30.24 -10.41 24.34
CA ASN A 565 -28.94 -10.95 24.73
C ASN A 565 -28.69 -12.27 23.98
N ASN A 566 -28.70 -12.22 22.63
CA ASN A 566 -28.47 -13.36 21.76
C ASN A 566 -27.13 -13.25 21.01
N GLN A 567 -26.72 -14.32 20.31
CA GLN A 567 -25.45 -14.37 19.58
C GLN A 567 -25.43 -13.40 18.39
N GLU A 568 -26.57 -13.19 17.71
CA GLU A 568 -26.67 -12.26 16.58
C GLU A 568 -26.37 -10.81 17.01
N GLY A 569 -27.00 -10.36 18.11
CA GLY A 569 -26.75 -9.04 18.68
C GLY A 569 -25.31 -8.85 19.11
N LEU A 570 -24.70 -9.87 19.71
CA LEU A 570 -23.28 -9.82 20.10
C LEU A 570 -22.36 -9.69 18.88
N LEU A 571 -22.54 -10.48 17.83
CA LEU A 571 -21.74 -10.41 16.62
C LEU A 571 -21.90 -9.08 15.90
N LEU A 572 -23.14 -8.57 15.81
CA LEU A 572 -23.42 -7.25 15.26
C LEU A 572 -22.70 -6.15 16.06
N ALA A 573 -22.73 -6.23 17.38
CA ALA A 573 -22.03 -5.29 18.26
C ALA A 573 -20.50 -5.34 18.06
N VAL A 574 -19.91 -6.52 17.87
CA VAL A 574 -18.48 -6.67 17.58
C VAL A 574 -18.11 -6.05 16.23
N LEU A 575 -18.92 -6.24 15.19
CA LEU A 575 -18.69 -5.62 13.88
C LEU A 575 -18.84 -4.09 13.94
N LEU A 576 -19.87 -3.59 14.65
CA LEU A 576 -20.03 -2.15 14.91
C LEU A 576 -18.83 -1.58 15.64
N ALA A 577 -18.32 -2.28 16.66
CA ALA A 577 -17.13 -1.87 17.41
C ALA A 577 -15.88 -1.81 16.52
N TRP A 578 -15.69 -2.81 15.64
CA TRP A 578 -14.58 -2.78 14.67
C TRP A 578 -14.66 -1.57 13.74
N HIS A 579 -15.81 -1.32 13.10
CA HIS A 579 -15.99 -0.16 12.23
C HIS A 579 -15.84 1.16 13.00
N ALA A 580 -16.30 1.23 14.24
CA ALA A 580 -16.07 2.39 15.10
C ALA A 580 -14.57 2.62 15.34
N LEU A 581 -13.81 1.56 15.65
CA LEU A 581 -12.35 1.65 15.82
C LEU A 581 -11.64 2.15 14.55
N VAL A 582 -12.10 1.72 13.37
CA VAL A 582 -11.54 2.23 12.10
C VAL A 582 -11.69 3.74 12.02
N TYR A 583 -12.89 4.28 12.21
CA TYR A 583 -13.12 5.72 12.08
C TYR A 583 -12.55 6.53 13.25
N LEU A 584 -12.60 6.01 14.47
CA LEU A 584 -11.98 6.67 15.64
C LEU A 584 -10.44 6.65 15.61
N SER A 585 -9.83 5.84 14.75
CA SER A 585 -8.39 5.90 14.49
C SER A 585 -7.96 7.26 13.91
N ALA A 586 -8.87 7.98 13.22
CA ALA A 586 -8.66 9.35 12.75
C ALA A 586 -8.58 10.35 13.93
N LEU A 587 -9.50 10.25 14.91
CA LEU A 587 -9.42 11.03 16.14
C LEU A 587 -8.11 10.78 16.89
N ARG A 588 -7.74 9.50 17.03
CA ARG A 588 -6.45 9.13 17.62
C ARG A 588 -5.27 9.75 16.87
N SER A 589 -5.27 9.70 15.54
CA SER A 589 -4.22 10.25 14.69
C SER A 589 -4.11 11.76 14.86
N ALA A 590 -5.24 12.47 14.91
CA ALA A 590 -5.29 13.91 15.20
C ALA A 590 -4.75 14.25 16.60
N LEU A 591 -5.07 13.45 17.62
CA LEU A 591 -4.59 13.69 18.99
C LEU A 591 -3.07 13.45 19.14
N ILE A 592 -2.53 12.40 18.50
CA ILE A 592 -1.11 12.08 18.64
C ILE A 592 -0.19 12.98 17.81
N GLU A 593 -0.70 13.72 16.81
CA GLU A 593 0.12 14.70 16.08
C GLU A 593 0.56 15.88 16.96
N THR A 594 -0.22 16.20 18.01
CA THR A 594 0.10 17.28 18.96
C THR A 594 1.10 16.84 20.05
N GLN A 595 1.43 15.53 20.11
CA GLN A 595 2.32 14.97 21.12
C GLN A 595 3.74 14.85 20.55
N PRO A 596 4.76 15.43 21.24
CA PRO A 596 6.14 15.20 20.84
C PRO A 596 6.46 13.70 20.90
N ALA A 597 7.23 13.20 19.94
CA ALA A 597 7.73 11.84 20.02
C ALA A 597 8.62 11.75 21.29
N LYS A 598 8.35 10.80 22.18
CA LYS A 598 9.29 10.48 23.25
C LYS A 598 10.55 9.97 22.57
N ILE A 599 11.61 10.74 22.61
CA ILE A 599 12.95 10.31 22.18
C ILE A 599 13.30 9.13 23.10
N VAL A 600 13.22 7.93 22.59
CA VAL A 600 13.95 6.81 23.18
C VAL A 600 15.39 7.09 22.79
N GLU A 601 16.17 7.59 23.73
CA GLU A 601 17.63 7.63 23.60
C GLU A 601 18.09 6.23 23.23
N LEU A 602 18.32 6.01 21.96
CA LEU A 602 19.17 4.92 21.52
C LEU A 602 20.54 5.27 22.07
N SER A 603 20.95 4.59 23.14
CA SER A 603 22.28 4.67 23.69
C SER A 603 23.25 4.50 22.50
N GLU A 604 23.93 5.59 22.15
CA GLU A 604 25.10 5.52 21.29
C GLU A 604 26.08 4.57 21.97
N SER A 605 26.16 3.34 21.48
CA SER A 605 27.31 2.50 21.77
C SER A 605 28.48 3.13 21.00
N PRO A 606 29.56 3.61 21.67
CA PRO A 606 30.72 4.07 20.97
C PRO A 606 31.35 2.86 20.25
N GLU A 607 31.25 2.83 18.92
CA GLU A 607 32.09 1.95 18.13
C GLU A 607 33.55 2.32 18.38
N SER A 608 34.19 1.48 19.17
CA SER A 608 35.64 1.43 19.29
C SER A 608 36.23 1.05 17.93
N VAL A 609 36.86 2.03 17.30
CA VAL A 609 37.73 1.81 16.13
C VAL A 609 38.91 0.94 16.60
N PRO A 610 39.13 -0.27 16.05
CA PRO A 610 40.39 -0.97 16.25
C PRO A 610 41.44 -0.35 15.31
N SER A 611 42.55 -0.01 15.91
CA SER A 611 43.81 0.44 15.29
C SER A 611 44.40 -0.56 14.31
#